data_8f77dfdd11d166b42694751840602f09
#
_entry.id   8f77dfdd11d166b42694751840602f09
#
_cell.length_a   1.000
_cell.length_b   1.000
_cell.length_c   1.000
_cell.angle_alpha   90.00
_cell.angle_beta   90.00
_cell.angle_gamma   90.00
#
_symmetry.space_group_name_H-M   'P 1'
#
loop_
_entity.id
_entity.type
_entity.pdbx_description
1 polymer ?
#
loop_
_entity_poly.entity_id
_entity_poly.type
_entity_poly.pdbx_seq_one_letter_code
_entity_poly.pdbx_strand_id
1 'polypeptide(L)'
;MRFTLGLVLATVFSLNSQAAPEKMQAAEVGERGTLSVQWRPVPQPGAGEVLIKVRAAGVNPVDWKSAQRRLGMVPGTDVSGTIDSLGVGVTDWKVGEQVLGFARQSGSYAEYAVIPVKSLAHKPKSMTFEEAAGVPIAAETAYRALHEAGKIARGQTVLIHGAAGGVGSSAVQIAKAAGARVIGTASSNNHDFLRSIGVDQVIDYKSQKFEDLVKNVDLVLNTADAATTARSIGVVRKGGTLVSIVGPPDAMACAVARIHCARPDRETGASNADMLARVVELADAGKFKVFVDGTFSLADASKAWDKSREGHARGKLIIKVSEGPTMKHQ
;
A
#
# COMPACT_ATOMS: atom_id res chain seq x y z
N MET A 1 10.09 19.48 -69.70
CA MET A 1 9.53 18.90 -68.45
C MET A 1 10.56 19.03 -67.36
N ARG A 2 10.33 19.96 -66.41
CA ARG A 2 11.21 20.18 -65.27
C ARG A 2 10.55 19.50 -64.02
N PHE A 3 11.18 18.47 -63.51
CA PHE A 3 10.75 17.83 -62.25
C PHE A 3 11.36 18.58 -61.04
N THR A 4 10.52 19.19 -60.24
CA THR A 4 10.89 19.83 -58.97
C THR A 4 10.83 18.75 -57.89
N LEU A 5 11.97 18.41 -57.31
CA LEU A 5 12.09 17.46 -56.20
C LEU A 5 11.81 18.24 -54.88
N GLY A 6 10.65 17.99 -54.28
CA GLY A 6 10.30 18.57 -53.01
C GLY A 6 11.00 17.82 -51.84
N LEU A 7 11.87 18.50 -51.13
CA LEU A 7 12.54 18.01 -49.93
C LEU A 7 11.56 18.07 -48.75
N VAL A 8 11.07 16.94 -48.27
CA VAL A 8 10.28 16.87 -47.02
C VAL A 8 11.26 16.82 -45.84
N LEU A 9 11.38 17.93 -45.14
CA LEU A 9 12.10 17.97 -43.86
C LEU A 9 11.24 17.28 -42.78
N ALA A 10 11.61 16.06 -42.39
CA ALA A 10 11.06 15.40 -41.21
C ALA A 10 11.69 16.03 -39.97
N THR A 11 10.90 16.84 -39.25
CA THR A 11 11.28 17.38 -37.92
C THR A 11 11.23 16.25 -36.93
N VAL A 12 12.39 15.72 -36.58
CA VAL A 12 12.52 14.76 -35.43
C VAL A 12 12.37 15.56 -34.14
N PHE A 13 11.23 15.45 -33.50
CA PHE A 13 11.06 15.91 -32.12
C PHE A 13 11.91 15.01 -31.21
N SER A 14 13.11 15.44 -30.88
CA SER A 14 13.87 14.86 -29.78
C SER A 14 13.11 15.15 -28.47
N LEU A 15 12.49 14.14 -27.90
CA LEU A 15 12.07 14.17 -26.52
C LEU A 15 13.35 14.29 -25.66
N ASN A 16 13.70 15.51 -25.26
CA ASN A 16 14.74 15.74 -24.27
C ASN A 16 14.29 15.07 -22.96
N SER A 17 14.72 13.87 -22.72
CA SER A 17 14.77 13.28 -21.38
C SER A 17 15.77 14.10 -20.58
N GLN A 18 15.29 15.01 -19.75
CA GLN A 18 16.14 15.78 -18.87
C GLN A 18 16.65 14.81 -17.79
N ALA A 19 17.96 14.60 -17.73
CA ALA A 19 18.57 13.73 -16.72
C ALA A 19 18.14 14.14 -15.30
N ALA A 20 18.01 13.18 -14.39
CA ALA A 20 17.71 13.45 -12.99
C ALA A 20 18.74 14.44 -12.41
N PRO A 21 18.34 15.31 -11.48
CA PRO A 21 19.27 16.25 -10.83
C PRO A 21 20.31 15.49 -9.99
N GLU A 22 21.43 16.11 -9.71
CA GLU A 22 22.48 15.49 -8.85
C GLU A 22 22.01 15.29 -7.41
N LYS A 23 21.13 16.17 -6.91
CA LYS A 23 20.63 16.16 -5.53
C LYS A 23 19.09 16.23 -5.52
N MET A 24 18.54 15.63 -4.49
CA MET A 24 17.10 15.60 -4.22
C MET A 24 16.80 15.99 -2.76
N GLN A 25 15.58 16.41 -2.51
CA GLN A 25 15.04 16.52 -1.15
C GLN A 25 14.50 15.16 -0.69
N ALA A 26 14.83 14.82 0.56
CA ALA A 26 14.33 13.61 1.21
C ALA A 26 14.08 13.88 2.71
N ALA A 27 13.02 13.29 3.27
CA ALA A 27 12.84 13.25 4.71
C ALA A 27 13.79 12.21 5.29
N GLU A 28 14.61 12.61 6.26
CA GLU A 28 15.59 11.74 6.92
C GLU A 28 15.20 11.52 8.37
N VAL A 29 15.41 10.30 8.85
CA VAL A 29 15.20 9.94 10.26
C VAL A 29 16.35 10.50 11.09
N GLY A 30 16.04 11.47 11.93
CA GLY A 30 16.94 12.06 12.93
C GLY A 30 16.88 11.33 14.28
N GLU A 31 17.57 11.90 15.25
CA GLU A 31 17.55 11.40 16.63
C GLU A 31 16.13 11.31 17.18
N ARG A 32 15.88 10.30 18.03
CA ARG A 32 14.58 10.01 18.66
C ARG A 32 13.46 9.74 17.65
N GLY A 33 13.81 9.43 16.37
CA GLY A 33 12.82 9.14 15.33
C GLY A 33 12.09 10.38 14.82
N THR A 34 12.70 11.57 14.92
CA THR A 34 12.22 12.79 14.25
C THR A 34 12.43 12.69 12.75
N LEU A 35 11.71 13.51 11.97
CA LEU A 35 11.94 13.65 10.52
C LEU A 35 12.34 15.07 10.20
N SER A 36 13.35 15.23 9.34
CA SER A 36 13.74 16.50 8.75
C SER A 36 14.04 16.35 7.28
N VAL A 37 13.69 17.37 6.46
CA VAL A 37 14.03 17.35 5.03
C VAL A 37 15.48 17.76 4.86
N GLN A 38 16.23 16.93 4.12
CA GLN A 38 17.65 17.12 3.84
C GLN A 38 17.91 16.95 2.35
N TRP A 39 18.98 17.60 1.86
CA TRP A 39 19.50 17.36 0.51
C TRP A 39 20.34 16.10 0.48
N ARG A 40 20.02 15.18 -0.42
CA ARG A 40 20.72 13.91 -0.61
C ARG A 40 21.12 13.75 -2.08
N PRO A 41 22.19 13.00 -2.40
CA PRO A 41 22.44 12.56 -3.77
C PRO A 41 21.25 11.76 -4.31
N VAL A 42 20.90 11.96 -5.58
CA VAL A 42 19.91 11.10 -6.24
C VAL A 42 20.52 9.71 -6.42
N PRO A 43 19.86 8.63 -5.96
CA PRO A 43 20.38 7.29 -6.10
C PRO A 43 20.39 6.86 -7.57
N GLN A 44 21.31 5.97 -7.93
CA GLN A 44 21.38 5.39 -9.28
C GLN A 44 20.79 3.99 -9.26
N PRO A 45 19.96 3.61 -10.25
CA PRO A 45 19.40 2.27 -10.33
C PRO A 45 20.48 1.25 -10.72
N GLY A 46 20.58 0.16 -9.95
CA GLY A 46 21.43 -0.99 -10.23
C GLY A 46 20.81 -1.93 -11.29
N ALA A 47 21.43 -3.09 -11.48
CA ALA A 47 20.92 -4.12 -12.40
C ALA A 47 19.52 -4.62 -11.93
N GLY A 48 18.55 -4.62 -12.84
CA GLY A 48 17.17 -5.04 -12.55
C GLY A 48 16.37 -4.05 -11.69
N GLU A 49 16.82 -2.80 -11.59
CA GLU A 49 16.14 -1.72 -10.84
C GLU A 49 15.78 -0.56 -11.77
N VAL A 50 14.85 0.26 -11.32
CA VAL A 50 14.48 1.53 -11.96
C VAL A 50 14.57 2.68 -10.99
N LEU A 51 14.94 3.86 -11.46
CA LEU A 51 14.80 5.12 -10.73
C LEU A 51 13.40 5.68 -10.99
N ILE A 52 12.70 6.01 -9.93
CA ILE A 52 11.36 6.61 -9.99
C ILE A 52 11.42 8.05 -9.50
N LYS A 53 10.90 8.98 -10.30
CA LYS A 53 10.52 10.31 -9.84
C LYS A 53 9.24 10.16 -9.03
N VAL A 54 9.35 10.29 -7.71
CA VAL A 54 8.25 10.07 -6.77
C VAL A 54 7.23 11.20 -6.87
N ARG A 55 5.96 10.82 -6.97
CA ARG A 55 4.82 11.76 -6.94
C ARG A 55 4.12 11.70 -5.59
N ALA A 56 4.00 10.52 -5.02
CA ALA A 56 3.40 10.31 -3.71
C ALA A 56 3.99 9.08 -3.01
N ALA A 57 4.01 9.11 -1.68
CA ALA A 57 4.41 8.02 -0.79
C ALA A 57 3.32 7.71 0.21
N GLY A 58 3.02 6.44 0.42
CA GLY A 58 2.04 5.99 1.40
C GLY A 58 2.66 5.89 2.80
N VAL A 59 1.92 6.34 3.81
CA VAL A 59 2.33 6.25 5.22
C VAL A 59 1.80 4.96 5.83
N ASN A 60 2.70 4.24 6.51
CA ASN A 60 2.39 2.98 7.19
C ASN A 60 2.91 2.98 8.63
N PRO A 61 2.24 2.25 9.55
CA PRO A 61 2.73 2.14 10.93
C PRO A 61 4.17 1.61 11.04
N VAL A 62 4.62 0.77 10.10
CA VAL A 62 5.99 0.25 10.09
C VAL A 62 7.05 1.35 9.90
N ASP A 63 6.71 2.44 9.22
CA ASP A 63 7.65 3.52 8.91
C ASP A 63 8.14 4.19 10.20
N TRP A 64 7.23 4.59 11.10
CA TRP A 64 7.58 5.21 12.37
C TRP A 64 7.93 4.21 13.47
N LYS A 65 7.36 2.98 13.46
CA LYS A 65 7.74 1.92 14.42
C LYS A 65 9.18 1.46 14.26
N SER A 66 9.71 1.51 13.04
CA SER A 66 11.10 1.14 12.75
C SER A 66 12.08 2.31 12.73
N ALA A 67 11.61 3.54 12.93
CA ALA A 67 12.40 4.76 12.76
C ALA A 67 13.67 4.80 13.61
N GLN A 68 13.59 4.43 14.89
CA GLN A 68 14.76 4.43 15.79
C GLN A 68 15.90 3.51 15.32
N ARG A 69 15.60 2.51 14.48
CA ARG A 69 16.58 1.59 13.88
C ARG A 69 17.08 2.08 12.53
N ARG A 70 16.60 3.24 12.06
CA ARG A 70 16.84 3.79 10.73
C ARG A 70 17.41 5.20 10.76
N LEU A 71 18.17 5.53 11.82
CA LEU A 71 18.85 6.83 11.94
C LEU A 71 19.68 7.12 10.68
N GLY A 72 19.53 8.31 10.12
CA GLY A 72 20.22 8.75 8.89
C GLY A 72 19.63 8.17 7.60
N MET A 73 18.57 7.36 7.66
CA MET A 73 17.94 6.76 6.47
C MET A 73 16.67 7.51 6.05
N VAL A 74 16.35 7.42 4.78
CA VAL A 74 15.05 7.85 4.23
C VAL A 74 14.02 6.77 4.54
N PRO A 75 12.91 7.10 5.25
CA PRO A 75 11.85 6.13 5.52
C PRO A 75 10.87 6.01 4.36
N GLY A 76 9.82 5.20 4.59
CA GLY A 76 8.75 4.96 3.64
C GLY A 76 9.03 3.74 2.75
N THR A 77 7.95 3.07 2.40
CA THR A 77 8.02 1.89 1.54
C THR A 77 7.12 2.03 0.33
N ASP A 78 5.88 2.50 0.54
CA ASP A 78 4.89 2.65 -0.51
C ASP A 78 5.20 3.85 -1.38
N VAL A 79 5.20 3.68 -2.69
CA VAL A 79 5.48 4.76 -3.63
C VAL A 79 4.60 4.67 -4.87
N SER A 80 4.29 5.82 -5.43
CA SER A 80 3.83 5.96 -6.81
C SER A 80 4.57 7.11 -7.49
N GLY A 81 4.79 6.99 -8.79
CA GLY A 81 5.53 7.97 -9.55
C GLY A 81 5.69 7.60 -11.01
N THR A 82 6.70 8.18 -11.64
CA THR A 82 7.03 7.96 -13.05
C THR A 82 8.46 7.44 -13.16
N ILE A 83 8.68 6.45 -13.99
CA ILE A 83 10.04 5.92 -14.26
C ILE A 83 10.87 7.04 -14.91
N ASP A 84 11.97 7.39 -14.27
CA ASP A 84 12.92 8.41 -14.72
C ASP A 84 14.09 7.79 -15.50
N SER A 85 14.67 6.71 -14.99
CA SER A 85 15.72 5.96 -15.67
C SER A 85 15.69 4.47 -15.33
N LEU A 86 16.35 3.68 -16.18
CA LEU A 86 16.38 2.22 -16.12
C LEU A 86 17.81 1.75 -15.80
N GLY A 87 17.91 0.81 -14.88
CA GLY A 87 19.15 0.10 -14.59
C GLY A 87 19.48 -0.96 -15.64
N VAL A 88 20.68 -1.51 -15.55
CA VAL A 88 21.18 -2.53 -16.49
C VAL A 88 20.25 -3.75 -16.50
N GLY A 89 19.92 -4.24 -17.71
CA GLY A 89 19.10 -5.44 -17.90
C GLY A 89 17.60 -5.23 -17.78
N VAL A 90 17.12 -4.02 -17.54
CA VAL A 90 15.67 -3.73 -17.53
C VAL A 90 15.20 -3.50 -18.97
N THR A 91 14.37 -4.40 -19.48
CA THR A 91 13.85 -4.38 -20.88
C THR A 91 12.34 -4.23 -20.96
N ASP A 92 11.60 -4.63 -19.91
CA ASP A 92 10.14 -4.71 -19.90
C ASP A 92 9.47 -3.40 -19.45
N TRP A 93 10.27 -2.38 -19.12
CA TRP A 93 9.83 -1.08 -18.65
C TRP A 93 10.40 0.04 -19.52
N LYS A 94 9.71 1.19 -19.54
CA LYS A 94 10.13 2.39 -20.29
C LYS A 94 10.13 3.61 -19.39
N VAL A 95 11.06 4.52 -19.67
CA VAL A 95 11.05 5.87 -19.09
C VAL A 95 9.71 6.56 -19.42
N GLY A 96 9.14 7.23 -18.42
CA GLY A 96 7.84 7.90 -18.53
C GLY A 96 6.64 7.05 -18.09
N GLU A 97 6.79 5.74 -17.87
CA GLU A 97 5.69 4.91 -17.39
C GLU A 97 5.31 5.24 -15.94
N GLN A 98 3.98 5.31 -15.70
CA GLN A 98 3.42 5.57 -14.37
C GLN A 98 3.28 4.27 -13.58
N VAL A 99 3.84 4.25 -12.40
CA VAL A 99 4.02 3.04 -11.60
C VAL A 99 3.67 3.24 -10.15
N LEU A 100 3.47 2.11 -9.45
CA LEU A 100 3.43 1.99 -8.00
C LEU A 100 4.27 0.79 -7.56
N GLY A 101 4.76 0.81 -6.31
CA GLY A 101 5.59 -0.30 -5.84
C GLY A 101 6.17 -0.10 -4.44
N PHE A 102 7.20 -0.88 -4.15
CA PHE A 102 7.84 -0.93 -2.84
C PHE A 102 9.29 -0.44 -2.90
N ALA A 103 9.55 0.75 -2.36
CA ALA A 103 10.88 1.35 -2.21
C ALA A 103 11.56 0.92 -0.90
N ARG A 104 11.61 -0.40 -0.62
CA ARG A 104 12.05 -0.94 0.69
C ARG A 104 13.50 -0.60 1.04
N GLN A 105 14.36 -0.42 0.06
CA GLN A 105 15.79 -0.19 0.26
C GLN A 105 16.15 1.30 0.27
N SER A 106 15.59 2.07 -0.65
CA SER A 106 15.91 3.49 -0.83
C SER A 106 15.06 4.44 0.03
N GLY A 107 13.91 3.97 0.52
CA GLY A 107 12.87 4.81 1.10
C GLY A 107 12.06 5.56 0.03
N SER A 108 10.83 5.93 0.38
CA SER A 108 9.91 6.63 -0.55
C SER A 108 9.61 8.08 -0.15
N TYR A 109 10.05 8.53 1.02
CA TYR A 109 9.85 9.91 1.45
C TYR A 109 10.94 10.83 0.87
N ALA A 110 11.04 10.83 -0.46
CA ALA A 110 12.05 11.54 -1.23
C ALA A 110 11.55 11.84 -2.64
N GLU A 111 12.17 12.79 -3.33
CA GLU A 111 11.82 13.13 -4.72
C GLU A 111 12.15 12.02 -5.71
N TYR A 112 13.11 11.16 -5.39
CA TYR A 112 13.48 9.98 -6.18
C TYR A 112 13.67 8.76 -5.31
N ALA A 113 13.34 7.57 -5.85
CA ALA A 113 13.53 6.29 -5.19
C ALA A 113 13.93 5.22 -6.20
N VAL A 114 14.81 4.31 -5.79
CA VAL A 114 15.19 3.12 -6.59
C VAL A 114 14.32 1.94 -6.19
N ILE A 115 13.77 1.24 -7.18
CA ILE A 115 12.88 0.10 -6.97
C ILE A 115 13.29 -1.07 -7.87
N PRO A 116 13.45 -2.28 -7.33
CA PRO A 116 13.58 -3.50 -8.11
C PRO A 116 12.31 -3.75 -8.95
N VAL A 117 12.46 -4.08 -10.23
CA VAL A 117 11.32 -4.34 -11.13
C VAL A 117 10.35 -5.41 -10.61
N LYS A 118 10.86 -6.41 -9.88
CA LYS A 118 10.04 -7.44 -9.20
C LYS A 118 9.13 -6.92 -8.08
N SER A 119 9.28 -5.65 -7.70
CA SER A 119 8.49 -4.97 -6.67
C SER A 119 7.65 -3.83 -7.23
N LEU A 120 7.41 -3.82 -8.54
CA LEU A 120 6.79 -2.75 -9.29
C LEU A 120 5.57 -3.25 -10.07
N ALA A 121 4.59 -2.38 -10.25
CA ALA A 121 3.46 -2.58 -11.17
C ALA A 121 3.06 -1.25 -11.82
N HIS A 122 2.35 -1.32 -12.95
CA HIS A 122 1.75 -0.13 -13.56
C HIS A 122 0.73 0.50 -12.61
N LYS A 123 0.70 1.82 -12.56
CA LYS A 123 -0.32 2.55 -11.81
C LYS A 123 -1.68 2.30 -12.48
N PRO A 124 -2.75 1.95 -11.70
CA PRO A 124 -4.10 1.86 -12.26
C PRO A 124 -4.48 3.17 -12.96
N LYS A 125 -5.09 3.07 -14.15
CA LYS A 125 -5.53 4.24 -14.91
C LYS A 125 -6.58 5.06 -14.17
N SER A 126 -7.40 4.39 -13.36
CA SER A 126 -8.48 4.97 -12.56
C SER A 126 -8.01 5.71 -11.31
N MET A 127 -6.73 5.59 -10.91
CA MET A 127 -6.20 6.17 -9.67
C MET A 127 -5.32 7.41 -9.93
N THR A 128 -5.37 8.37 -9.03
CA THR A 128 -4.35 9.41 -8.89
C THR A 128 -3.03 8.82 -8.35
N PHE A 129 -1.94 9.58 -8.35
CA PHE A 129 -0.69 9.11 -7.74
C PHE A 129 -0.84 8.95 -6.22
N GLU A 130 -1.59 9.82 -5.58
CA GLU A 130 -1.88 9.76 -4.15
C GLU A 130 -2.62 8.47 -3.79
N GLU A 131 -3.67 8.12 -4.52
CA GLU A 131 -4.40 6.86 -4.33
C GLU A 131 -3.50 5.65 -4.60
N ALA A 132 -2.73 5.67 -5.69
CA ALA A 132 -1.82 4.59 -6.06
C ALA A 132 -0.73 4.36 -5.02
N ALA A 133 -0.20 5.42 -4.39
CA ALA A 133 0.76 5.30 -3.28
C ALA A 133 0.15 4.64 -2.04
N GLY A 134 -1.17 4.64 -1.89
CA GLY A 134 -1.86 3.96 -0.80
C GLY A 134 -2.01 2.45 -0.99
N VAL A 135 -1.70 1.91 -2.17
CA VAL A 135 -1.92 0.49 -2.50
C VAL A 135 -0.90 -0.47 -1.89
N PRO A 136 0.44 -0.29 -2.03
CA PRO A 136 1.39 -1.40 -1.92
C PRO A 136 1.28 -2.20 -0.62
N ILE A 137 1.67 -1.66 0.54
CA ILE A 137 1.65 -2.42 1.81
C ILE A 137 0.24 -2.81 2.24
N ALA A 138 -0.74 -1.92 2.07
CA ALA A 138 -2.09 -2.19 2.54
C ALA A 138 -2.73 -3.34 1.76
N ALA A 139 -2.65 -3.30 0.43
CA ALA A 139 -3.19 -4.34 -0.43
C ALA A 139 -2.37 -5.65 -0.37
N GLU A 140 -1.02 -5.56 -0.30
CA GLU A 140 -0.16 -6.74 -0.09
C GLU A 140 -0.58 -7.50 1.18
N THR A 141 -0.66 -6.77 2.29
CA THR A 141 -1.00 -7.38 3.58
C THR A 141 -2.40 -8.00 3.55
N ALA A 142 -3.37 -7.30 2.98
CA ALA A 142 -4.74 -7.81 2.84
C ALA A 142 -4.81 -9.03 1.92
N TYR A 143 -4.15 -8.99 0.75
CA TYR A 143 -4.11 -10.10 -0.20
C TYR A 143 -3.51 -11.36 0.40
N ARG A 144 -2.32 -11.24 1.00
CA ARG A 144 -1.63 -12.36 1.64
C ARG A 144 -2.44 -12.92 2.82
N ALA A 145 -3.04 -12.03 3.62
CA ALA A 145 -3.88 -12.46 4.74
C ALA A 145 -5.11 -13.25 4.29
N LEU A 146 -5.78 -12.82 3.22
CA LEU A 146 -7.00 -13.46 2.73
C LEU A 146 -6.71 -14.68 1.85
N HIS A 147 -5.84 -14.55 0.85
CA HIS A 147 -5.61 -15.60 -0.16
C HIS A 147 -4.55 -16.61 0.28
N GLU A 148 -3.41 -16.16 0.82
CA GLU A 148 -2.30 -17.06 1.11
C GLU A 148 -2.45 -17.71 2.49
N ALA A 149 -2.71 -16.93 3.54
CA ALA A 149 -2.88 -17.44 4.90
C ALA A 149 -4.31 -17.92 5.16
N GLY A 150 -5.30 -17.14 4.76
CA GLY A 150 -6.72 -17.39 5.02
C GLY A 150 -7.41 -18.35 4.06
N LYS A 151 -6.82 -18.61 2.88
CA LYS A 151 -7.38 -19.47 1.82
C LYS A 151 -8.83 -19.13 1.50
N ILE A 152 -9.12 -17.81 1.35
CA ILE A 152 -10.46 -17.32 1.09
C ILE A 152 -11.08 -17.97 -0.16
N ALA A 153 -12.35 -18.34 -0.06
CA ALA A 153 -13.12 -18.93 -1.14
C ALA A 153 -14.51 -18.26 -1.28
N ARG A 154 -15.08 -18.39 -2.48
CA ARG A 154 -16.42 -17.89 -2.77
C ARG A 154 -17.47 -18.45 -1.82
N GLY A 155 -18.38 -17.62 -1.36
CA GLY A 155 -19.47 -17.99 -0.45
C GLY A 155 -19.10 -18.04 1.03
N GLN A 156 -17.83 -17.91 1.37
CA GLN A 156 -17.40 -17.84 2.77
C GLN A 156 -17.87 -16.57 3.46
N THR A 157 -18.04 -16.64 4.78
CA THR A 157 -18.25 -15.48 5.65
C THR A 157 -16.93 -15.07 6.29
N VAL A 158 -16.53 -13.82 6.06
CA VAL A 158 -15.27 -13.24 6.56
C VAL A 158 -15.58 -12.12 7.56
N LEU A 159 -15.01 -12.19 8.75
CA LEU A 159 -15.01 -11.10 9.73
C LEU A 159 -13.71 -10.33 9.64
N ILE A 160 -13.79 -9.02 9.44
CA ILE A 160 -12.63 -8.13 9.33
C ILE A 160 -12.69 -7.11 10.46
N HIS A 161 -11.74 -7.18 11.39
CA HIS A 161 -11.57 -6.18 12.44
C HIS A 161 -10.70 -5.01 11.96
N GLY A 162 -11.04 -3.78 12.40
CA GLY A 162 -10.38 -2.57 11.91
C GLY A 162 -10.68 -2.31 10.43
N ALA A 163 -11.89 -2.67 9.97
CA ALA A 163 -12.29 -2.67 8.56
C ALA A 163 -12.18 -1.31 7.87
N ALA A 164 -12.20 -0.19 8.61
CA ALA A 164 -12.08 1.16 8.04
C ALA A 164 -10.65 1.64 7.81
N GLY A 165 -9.64 0.97 8.37
CA GLY A 165 -8.22 1.32 8.18
C GLY A 165 -7.67 0.90 6.81
N GLY A 166 -6.41 1.22 6.52
CA GLY A 166 -5.80 0.94 5.21
C GLY A 166 -5.85 -0.52 4.80
N VAL A 167 -5.35 -1.43 5.67
CA VAL A 167 -5.39 -2.88 5.39
C VAL A 167 -6.83 -3.40 5.43
N GLY A 168 -7.64 -2.95 6.40
CA GLY A 168 -9.02 -3.40 6.55
C GLY A 168 -9.89 -3.07 5.34
N SER A 169 -9.85 -1.83 4.85
CA SER A 169 -10.63 -1.41 3.68
C SER A 169 -10.17 -2.09 2.37
N SER A 170 -8.87 -2.36 2.24
CA SER A 170 -8.34 -3.18 1.15
C SER A 170 -8.86 -4.63 1.25
N ALA A 171 -8.85 -5.20 2.46
CA ALA A 171 -9.32 -6.56 2.70
C ALA A 171 -10.81 -6.72 2.42
N VAL A 172 -11.65 -5.76 2.80
CA VAL A 172 -13.08 -5.76 2.47
C VAL A 172 -13.27 -5.91 0.97
N GLN A 173 -12.64 -5.07 0.17
CA GLN A 173 -12.82 -5.06 -1.28
C GLN A 173 -12.27 -6.32 -1.95
N ILE A 174 -11.11 -6.82 -1.51
CA ILE A 174 -10.52 -8.07 -1.99
C ILE A 174 -11.44 -9.26 -1.63
N ALA A 175 -11.97 -9.32 -0.41
CA ALA A 175 -12.89 -10.37 0.01
C ALA A 175 -14.21 -10.33 -0.79
N LYS A 176 -14.76 -9.12 -1.05
CA LYS A 176 -15.94 -8.96 -1.91
C LYS A 176 -15.67 -9.40 -3.34
N ALA A 177 -14.49 -9.07 -3.90
CA ALA A 177 -14.09 -9.52 -5.23
C ALA A 177 -13.95 -11.06 -5.31
N ALA A 178 -13.54 -11.72 -4.22
CA ALA A 178 -13.52 -13.18 -4.09
C ALA A 178 -14.91 -13.80 -3.93
N GLY A 179 -15.98 -13.00 -3.79
CA GLY A 179 -17.35 -13.46 -3.63
C GLY A 179 -17.73 -13.87 -2.20
N ALA A 180 -17.03 -13.34 -1.20
CA ALA A 180 -17.32 -13.58 0.21
C ALA A 180 -18.43 -12.66 0.75
N ARG A 181 -19.12 -13.11 1.80
CA ARG A 181 -19.91 -12.27 2.69
C ARG A 181 -18.98 -11.63 3.72
N VAL A 182 -19.00 -10.32 3.85
CA VAL A 182 -18.08 -9.58 4.71
C VAL A 182 -18.81 -8.94 5.90
N ILE A 183 -18.33 -9.25 7.11
CA ILE A 183 -18.70 -8.57 8.35
C ILE A 183 -17.51 -7.69 8.74
N GLY A 184 -17.76 -6.40 9.02
CA GLY A 184 -16.70 -5.45 9.36
C GLY A 184 -16.93 -4.81 10.72
N THR A 185 -15.87 -4.68 11.55
CA THR A 185 -15.95 -3.88 12.78
C THR A 185 -15.29 -2.53 12.58
N ALA A 186 -15.98 -1.47 12.98
CA ALA A 186 -15.48 -0.09 12.99
C ALA A 186 -16.29 0.75 13.98
N SER A 187 -15.86 1.99 14.27
CA SER A 187 -16.71 2.97 14.97
C SER A 187 -17.86 3.43 14.08
N SER A 188 -18.96 3.89 14.69
CA SER A 188 -20.20 4.32 14.00
C SER A 188 -19.96 5.33 12.87
N ASN A 189 -19.02 6.27 13.04
CA ASN A 189 -18.65 7.27 12.03
C ASN A 189 -18.12 6.67 10.71
N ASN A 190 -17.77 5.38 10.70
CA ASN A 190 -17.26 4.67 9.52
C ASN A 190 -18.27 3.71 8.90
N HIS A 191 -19.50 3.61 9.44
CA HIS A 191 -20.48 2.62 8.98
C HIS A 191 -20.90 2.84 7.52
N ASP A 192 -21.21 4.08 7.13
CA ASP A 192 -21.62 4.39 5.75
C ASP A 192 -20.46 4.17 4.77
N PHE A 193 -19.25 4.53 5.19
CA PHE A 193 -18.05 4.20 4.42
C PHE A 193 -17.92 2.69 4.20
N LEU A 194 -18.04 1.87 5.25
CA LEU A 194 -17.93 0.42 5.13
C LEU A 194 -19.03 -0.17 4.23
N ARG A 195 -20.26 0.33 4.32
CA ARG A 195 -21.35 -0.09 3.41
C ARG A 195 -21.01 0.27 1.96
N SER A 196 -20.46 1.46 1.72
CA SER A 196 -20.09 1.91 0.37
C SER A 196 -19.02 1.08 -0.31
N ILE A 197 -18.18 0.37 0.47
CA ILE A 197 -17.15 -0.55 -0.05
C ILE A 197 -17.57 -2.02 0.00
N GLY A 198 -18.85 -2.28 0.32
CA GLY A 198 -19.46 -3.60 0.17
C GLY A 198 -19.48 -4.46 1.44
N VAL A 199 -19.30 -3.90 2.64
CA VAL A 199 -19.50 -4.66 3.89
C VAL A 199 -20.98 -5.00 4.05
N ASP A 200 -21.31 -6.28 4.20
CA ASP A 200 -22.67 -6.77 4.29
C ASP A 200 -23.28 -6.56 5.70
N GLN A 201 -22.44 -6.58 6.76
CA GLN A 201 -22.83 -6.32 8.13
C GLN A 201 -21.75 -5.51 8.85
N VAL A 202 -22.12 -4.38 9.43
CA VAL A 202 -21.21 -3.53 10.19
C VAL A 202 -21.53 -3.64 11.67
N ILE A 203 -20.48 -3.76 12.50
CA ILE A 203 -20.58 -3.84 13.97
C ILE A 203 -19.80 -2.66 14.55
N ASP A 204 -20.46 -1.87 15.40
CA ASP A 204 -19.79 -0.81 16.16
C ASP A 204 -19.10 -1.41 17.40
N TYR A 205 -17.77 -1.55 17.32
CA TYR A 205 -16.98 -2.13 18.40
C TYR A 205 -17.01 -1.31 19.72
N LYS A 206 -17.46 -0.04 19.68
CA LYS A 206 -17.58 0.82 20.86
C LYS A 206 -18.82 0.52 21.69
N SER A 207 -19.89 0.09 21.06
CA SER A 207 -21.20 -0.15 21.69
C SER A 207 -21.64 -1.61 21.67
N GLN A 208 -21.01 -2.45 20.84
CA GLN A 208 -21.42 -3.83 20.62
C GLN A 208 -20.24 -4.81 20.81
N LYS A 209 -20.51 -5.96 21.41
CA LYS A 209 -19.57 -7.08 21.44
C LYS A 209 -19.81 -7.94 20.20
N PHE A 210 -18.81 -8.03 19.33
CA PHE A 210 -18.94 -8.81 18.10
C PHE A 210 -19.19 -10.29 18.38
N GLU A 211 -18.71 -10.81 19.51
CA GLU A 211 -18.89 -12.21 19.91
C GLU A 211 -20.36 -12.57 20.19
N ASP A 212 -21.19 -11.60 20.51
CA ASP A 212 -22.62 -11.82 20.71
C ASP A 212 -23.40 -11.84 19.38
N LEU A 213 -22.83 -11.21 18.35
CA LEU A 213 -23.49 -10.99 17.05
C LEU A 213 -22.97 -11.91 15.93
N VAL A 214 -21.78 -12.50 16.13
CA VAL A 214 -21.08 -13.28 15.09
C VAL A 214 -20.68 -14.63 15.64
N LYS A 215 -21.04 -15.69 14.88
CA LYS A 215 -20.67 -17.08 15.19
C LYS A 215 -20.34 -17.83 13.90
N ASN A 216 -19.46 -18.80 14.01
CA ASN A 216 -19.18 -19.78 12.95
C ASN A 216 -18.73 -19.13 11.63
N VAL A 217 -17.92 -18.07 11.67
CA VAL A 217 -17.33 -17.51 10.46
C VAL A 217 -16.22 -18.40 9.91
N ASP A 218 -16.03 -18.37 8.60
CA ASP A 218 -15.01 -19.17 7.92
C ASP A 218 -13.62 -18.61 8.13
N LEU A 219 -13.52 -17.29 8.11
CA LEU A 219 -12.26 -16.55 8.18
C LEU A 219 -12.41 -15.30 9.05
N VAL A 220 -11.45 -15.08 9.94
CA VAL A 220 -11.27 -13.78 10.62
C VAL A 220 -9.95 -13.17 10.17
N LEU A 221 -9.99 -11.91 9.78
CA LEU A 221 -8.80 -11.07 9.63
C LEU A 221 -8.80 -10.01 10.72
N ASN A 222 -7.81 -10.06 11.62
CA ASN A 222 -7.64 -9.02 12.62
C ASN A 222 -6.52 -8.04 12.26
N THR A 223 -6.92 -6.76 12.10
CA THR A 223 -6.01 -5.64 11.87
C THR A 223 -6.03 -4.62 13.03
N ALA A 224 -6.78 -4.89 14.11
CA ALA A 224 -7.01 -3.96 15.21
C ALA A 224 -5.94 -4.09 16.31
N ASP A 225 -6.06 -5.09 17.20
CA ASP A 225 -5.18 -5.28 18.35
C ASP A 225 -5.10 -6.75 18.79
N ALA A 226 -4.17 -7.05 19.72
CA ALA A 226 -3.96 -8.41 20.23
C ALA A 226 -5.13 -8.93 21.07
N ALA A 227 -5.82 -8.08 21.83
CA ALA A 227 -6.96 -8.48 22.62
C ALA A 227 -8.12 -8.92 21.72
N THR A 228 -8.34 -8.24 20.61
CA THR A 228 -9.32 -8.63 19.57
C THR A 228 -8.93 -9.96 18.93
N THR A 229 -7.63 -10.24 18.72
CA THR A 229 -7.18 -11.55 18.23
C THR A 229 -7.64 -12.68 19.16
N ALA A 230 -7.40 -12.57 20.46
CA ALA A 230 -7.77 -13.59 21.44
C ALA A 230 -9.29 -13.83 21.48
N ARG A 231 -10.08 -12.76 21.50
CA ARG A 231 -11.54 -12.83 21.51
C ARG A 231 -12.13 -13.43 20.24
N SER A 232 -11.43 -13.30 19.12
CA SER A 232 -11.89 -13.79 17.82
C SER A 232 -11.83 -15.32 17.69
N ILE A 233 -11.06 -16.01 18.51
CA ILE A 233 -10.94 -17.48 18.47
C ILE A 233 -12.32 -18.15 18.59
N GLY A 234 -13.16 -17.63 19.49
CA GLY A 234 -14.49 -18.22 19.78
C GLY A 234 -15.56 -18.00 18.72
N VAL A 235 -15.32 -17.16 17.72
CA VAL A 235 -16.31 -16.92 16.65
C VAL A 235 -15.99 -17.64 15.34
N VAL A 236 -14.79 -18.19 15.22
CA VAL A 236 -14.37 -18.98 14.05
C VAL A 236 -15.00 -20.38 14.13
N ARG A 237 -15.54 -20.89 13.02
CA ARG A 237 -16.02 -22.26 12.95
C ARG A 237 -14.88 -23.29 13.08
N LYS A 238 -15.17 -24.50 13.50
CA LYS A 238 -14.17 -25.59 13.46
C LYS A 238 -13.63 -25.77 12.04
N GLY A 239 -12.30 -25.88 11.92
CA GLY A 239 -11.60 -25.93 10.64
C GLY A 239 -11.55 -24.60 9.89
N GLY A 240 -12.07 -23.50 10.45
CA GLY A 240 -11.91 -22.14 9.90
C GLY A 240 -10.56 -21.55 10.25
N THR A 241 -10.31 -20.33 9.80
CA THR A 241 -8.99 -19.67 9.93
C THR A 241 -9.09 -18.32 10.64
N LEU A 242 -8.16 -18.05 11.55
CA LEU A 242 -7.91 -16.73 12.14
C LEU A 242 -6.56 -16.22 11.66
N VAL A 243 -6.56 -15.12 10.95
CA VAL A 243 -5.34 -14.42 10.52
C VAL A 243 -5.18 -13.12 11.29
N SER A 244 -4.01 -12.88 11.90
CA SER A 244 -3.71 -11.64 12.61
C SER A 244 -2.45 -10.98 12.07
N ILE A 245 -2.52 -9.65 11.83
CA ILE A 245 -1.36 -8.84 11.42
C ILE A 245 -0.75 -8.04 12.59
N VAL A 246 -1.42 -8.04 13.74
CA VAL A 246 -1.05 -7.20 14.90
C VAL A 246 -0.35 -7.96 16.03
N GLY A 247 -0.21 -9.27 15.89
CA GLY A 247 0.46 -10.16 16.83
C GLY A 247 0.13 -11.61 16.52
N PRO A 248 0.95 -12.57 16.96
CA PRO A 248 0.62 -13.98 16.77
C PRO A 248 -0.61 -14.37 17.59
N PRO A 249 -1.56 -15.13 17.04
CA PRO A 249 -2.60 -15.78 17.83
C PRO A 249 -1.98 -16.81 18.80
N ASP A 250 -2.67 -17.08 19.92
CA ASP A 250 -2.28 -18.14 20.85
C ASP A 250 -2.48 -19.51 20.17
N ALA A 251 -1.37 -20.21 19.92
CA ALA A 251 -1.39 -21.49 19.22
C ALA A 251 -2.13 -22.57 19.97
N MET A 252 -2.05 -22.59 21.32
CA MET A 252 -2.75 -23.59 22.15
C MET A 252 -4.26 -23.34 22.15
N ALA A 253 -4.68 -22.09 22.31
CA ALA A 253 -6.10 -21.72 22.24
C ALA A 253 -6.68 -22.04 20.84
N CYS A 254 -5.93 -21.82 19.77
CA CYS A 254 -6.33 -22.20 18.41
C CYS A 254 -6.49 -23.71 18.25
N ALA A 255 -5.56 -24.50 18.80
CA ALA A 255 -5.62 -25.96 18.75
C ALA A 255 -6.84 -26.51 19.54
N VAL A 256 -7.11 -25.98 20.73
CA VAL A 256 -8.29 -26.32 21.54
C VAL A 256 -9.58 -25.99 20.79
N ALA A 257 -9.64 -24.83 20.12
CA ALA A 257 -10.79 -24.43 19.30
C ALA A 257 -10.90 -25.21 17.98
N ARG A 258 -9.88 -25.98 17.59
CA ARG A 258 -9.79 -26.69 16.32
C ARG A 258 -9.91 -25.79 15.11
N ILE A 259 -9.19 -24.64 15.14
CA ILE A 259 -9.10 -23.68 14.05
C ILE A 259 -7.65 -23.54 13.58
N HIS A 260 -7.47 -23.01 12.36
CA HIS A 260 -6.16 -22.64 11.85
C HIS A 260 -5.85 -21.20 12.26
N CYS A 261 -4.68 -20.99 12.82
CA CYS A 261 -4.21 -19.65 13.17
C CYS A 261 -2.95 -19.33 12.39
N ALA A 262 -2.93 -18.16 11.75
CA ALA A 262 -1.86 -17.77 10.85
C ALA A 262 -1.51 -16.27 10.93
N ARG A 263 -0.37 -15.95 10.36
CA ARG A 263 0.03 -14.59 10.00
C ARG A 263 0.37 -14.56 8.52
N PRO A 264 0.18 -13.42 7.83
CA PRO A 264 0.67 -13.29 6.46
C PRO A 264 2.19 -13.45 6.43
N ASP A 265 2.66 -14.30 5.53
CA ASP A 265 4.08 -14.47 5.25
C ASP A 265 4.44 -13.63 4.01
N ARG A 266 5.59 -12.98 4.05
CA ARG A 266 6.10 -12.16 2.95
C ARG A 266 7.21 -12.84 2.16
N GLU A 267 7.72 -13.95 2.66
CA GLU A 267 8.82 -14.68 2.05
C GLU A 267 8.32 -15.77 1.10
N THR A 268 7.10 -16.26 1.34
CA THR A 268 6.47 -17.31 0.53
C THR A 268 5.25 -16.78 -0.22
N GLY A 269 4.88 -17.43 -1.31
CA GLY A 269 3.70 -17.11 -2.11
C GLY A 269 4.00 -16.26 -3.36
N ALA A 270 2.99 -15.53 -3.84
CA ALA A 270 3.10 -14.70 -5.04
C ALA A 270 4.18 -13.61 -4.90
N SER A 271 4.88 -13.30 -5.99
CA SER A 271 5.81 -12.17 -6.01
C SER A 271 5.05 -10.85 -5.73
N ASN A 272 5.77 -9.83 -5.27
CA ASN A 272 5.16 -8.51 -5.04
C ASN A 272 4.56 -7.93 -6.33
N ALA A 273 5.23 -8.12 -7.47
CA ALA A 273 4.74 -7.67 -8.76
C ALA A 273 3.43 -8.39 -9.16
N ASP A 274 3.36 -9.71 -9.01
CA ASP A 274 2.15 -10.49 -9.34
C ASP A 274 0.97 -10.09 -8.46
N MET A 275 1.20 -9.91 -7.17
CA MET A 275 0.16 -9.48 -6.24
C MET A 275 -0.32 -8.06 -6.57
N LEU A 276 0.59 -7.12 -6.83
CA LEU A 276 0.23 -5.75 -7.23
C LEU A 276 -0.55 -5.76 -8.54
N ALA A 277 -0.14 -6.56 -9.53
CA ALA A 277 -0.84 -6.69 -10.81
C ALA A 277 -2.30 -7.11 -10.62
N ARG A 278 -2.57 -8.09 -9.74
CA ARG A 278 -3.94 -8.52 -9.42
C ARG A 278 -4.78 -7.41 -8.76
N VAL A 279 -4.17 -6.60 -7.90
CA VAL A 279 -4.85 -5.45 -7.29
C VAL A 279 -5.10 -4.35 -8.30
N VAL A 280 -4.16 -4.11 -9.23
CA VAL A 280 -4.32 -3.18 -10.36
C VAL A 280 -5.49 -3.59 -11.26
N GLU A 281 -5.59 -4.89 -11.60
CA GLU A 281 -6.74 -5.42 -12.36
C GLU A 281 -8.08 -5.16 -11.65
N LEU A 282 -8.14 -5.37 -10.33
CA LEU A 282 -9.34 -5.06 -9.55
C LEU A 282 -9.67 -3.56 -9.56
N ALA A 283 -8.66 -2.71 -9.49
CA ALA A 283 -8.83 -1.26 -9.52
C ALA A 283 -9.34 -0.78 -10.89
N ASP A 284 -8.74 -1.25 -11.98
CA ASP A 284 -9.15 -0.91 -13.34
C ASP A 284 -10.55 -1.47 -13.69
N ALA A 285 -10.96 -2.58 -13.05
CA ALA A 285 -12.32 -3.10 -13.10
C ALA A 285 -13.32 -2.37 -12.19
N GLY A 286 -12.90 -1.31 -11.48
CA GLY A 286 -13.74 -0.54 -10.54
C GLY A 286 -14.10 -1.28 -9.25
N LYS A 287 -13.43 -2.39 -8.93
CA LYS A 287 -13.68 -3.25 -7.76
C LYS A 287 -12.76 -2.97 -6.58
N PHE A 288 -11.79 -2.08 -6.76
CA PHE A 288 -10.85 -1.69 -5.71
C PHE A 288 -10.56 -0.19 -5.80
N LYS A 289 -10.66 0.50 -4.66
CA LYS A 289 -10.34 1.92 -4.51
C LYS A 289 -9.55 2.15 -3.24
N VAL A 290 -8.65 3.13 -3.26
CA VAL A 290 -7.95 3.60 -2.07
C VAL A 290 -8.63 4.87 -1.55
N PHE A 291 -8.83 4.93 -0.25
CA PHE A 291 -9.37 6.10 0.43
C PHE A 291 -8.25 6.84 1.13
N VAL A 292 -8.06 8.09 0.77
CA VAL A 292 -7.04 8.97 1.35
C VAL A 292 -7.68 9.82 2.43
N ASP A 293 -7.30 9.60 3.70
CA ASP A 293 -7.79 10.33 4.88
C ASP A 293 -7.07 11.65 5.11
N GLY A 294 -5.86 11.78 4.58
CA GLY A 294 -5.08 12.99 4.67
C GLY A 294 -3.85 12.97 3.77
N THR A 295 -3.53 14.14 3.23
CA THR A 295 -2.35 14.36 2.40
C THR A 295 -1.46 15.41 3.06
N PHE A 296 -0.17 15.12 3.11
CA PHE A 296 0.85 15.94 3.75
C PHE A 296 1.95 16.28 2.74
N SER A 297 2.62 17.42 2.90
CA SER A 297 3.84 17.71 2.14
C SER A 297 5.02 16.85 2.66
N LEU A 298 6.09 16.76 1.88
CA LEU A 298 7.33 16.11 2.34
C LEU A 298 7.87 16.78 3.62
N ALA A 299 7.75 18.09 3.71
CA ALA A 299 8.15 18.86 4.90
C ALA A 299 7.29 18.53 6.14
N ASP A 300 6.04 18.12 5.94
CA ASP A 300 5.10 17.76 7.00
C ASP A 300 5.04 16.24 7.26
N ALA A 301 6.00 15.46 6.79
CA ALA A 301 6.02 14.00 6.96
C ALA A 301 5.94 13.56 8.44
N SER A 302 6.50 14.35 9.37
CA SER A 302 6.36 14.10 10.81
C SER A 302 4.91 14.20 11.28
N LYS A 303 4.13 15.16 10.79
CA LYS A 303 2.70 15.31 11.12
C LYS A 303 1.88 14.13 10.58
N ALA A 304 2.26 13.57 9.42
CA ALA A 304 1.65 12.37 8.89
C ALA A 304 1.90 11.15 9.81
N TRP A 305 3.11 11.04 10.38
CA TRP A 305 3.41 10.01 11.36
C TRP A 305 2.61 10.19 12.66
N ASP A 306 2.48 11.43 13.15
CA ASP A 306 1.70 11.72 14.36
C ASP A 306 0.24 11.32 14.15
N LYS A 307 -0.38 11.70 13.03
CA LYS A 307 -1.73 11.27 12.68
C LYS A 307 -1.85 9.75 12.54
N SER A 308 -0.82 9.07 12.00
CA SER A 308 -0.78 7.60 11.91
C SER A 308 -0.72 6.93 13.29
N ARG A 309 -0.02 7.53 14.26
CA ARG A 309 0.07 7.03 15.65
C ARG A 309 -1.27 7.11 16.39
N GLU A 310 -2.13 8.06 16.06
CA GLU A 310 -3.49 8.16 16.61
C GLU A 310 -4.34 6.92 16.30
N GLY A 311 -4.04 6.19 15.21
CA GLY A 311 -4.69 4.92 14.87
C GLY A 311 -6.12 5.03 14.36
N HIS A 312 -6.61 6.23 14.02
CA HIS A 312 -8.00 6.48 13.63
C HIS A 312 -8.18 6.88 12.16
N ALA A 313 -7.16 6.75 11.34
CA ALA A 313 -7.22 7.08 9.92
C ALA A 313 -8.22 6.17 9.18
N ARG A 314 -9.10 6.79 8.37
CA ARG A 314 -9.97 6.08 7.43
C ARG A 314 -9.20 5.83 6.12
N GLY A 315 -8.81 4.60 5.86
CA GLY A 315 -7.95 4.27 4.71
C GLY A 315 -6.49 4.67 4.93
N LYS A 316 -5.93 5.50 4.05
CA LYS A 316 -4.49 5.77 3.98
C LYS A 316 -4.16 7.25 4.21
N LEU A 317 -2.98 7.48 4.77
CA LEU A 317 -2.32 8.78 4.83
C LEU A 317 -1.24 8.81 3.77
N ILE A 318 -1.08 9.94 3.08
CA ILE A 318 -0.19 10.09 1.92
C ILE A 318 0.72 11.30 2.12
N ILE A 319 1.98 11.14 1.76
CA ILE A 319 2.91 12.24 1.56
C ILE A 319 2.95 12.55 0.07
N LYS A 320 2.52 13.76 -0.29
CA LYS A 320 2.67 14.30 -1.64
C LYS A 320 4.06 14.87 -1.77
N VAL A 321 4.82 14.34 -2.70
CA VAL A 321 6.14 14.84 -3.06
C VAL A 321 5.93 15.87 -4.16
N SER A 322 6.23 17.14 -3.89
CA SER A 322 6.10 18.22 -4.89
C SER A 322 7.08 17.98 -6.04
N GLU A 323 6.68 18.38 -7.25
CA GLU A 323 7.65 18.61 -8.31
C GLU A 323 8.61 19.70 -7.80
N GLY A 324 9.92 19.41 -7.77
CA GLY A 324 10.92 20.41 -7.39
C GLY A 324 10.70 21.71 -8.14
N PRO A 325 11.12 22.85 -7.60
CA PRO A 325 10.87 24.14 -8.21
C PRO A 325 11.35 24.09 -9.67
N THR A 326 10.42 24.28 -10.59
CA THR A 326 10.76 24.56 -11.99
C THR A 326 11.63 25.83 -11.95
N MET A 327 12.94 25.69 -12.16
CA MET A 327 13.80 26.84 -12.33
C MET A 327 13.24 27.61 -13.52
N LYS A 328 12.52 28.71 -13.23
CA LYS A 328 12.21 29.69 -14.25
C LYS A 328 13.56 30.28 -14.64
N HIS A 329 14.06 29.91 -15.82
CA HIS A 329 15.15 30.66 -16.43
C HIS A 329 14.70 32.10 -16.56
N GLN A 330 15.32 32.98 -15.76
CA GLN A 330 15.31 34.41 -16.00
C GLN A 330 16.32 34.74 -17.09
#